data_bef809c9dbfb467214e65137273b25a6
#
_entry.id   bef809c9dbfb467214e65137273b25a6
#
_cell.length_a   1.000
_cell.length_b   1.000
_cell.length_c   1.000
_cell.angle_alpha   90.00
_cell.angle_beta   90.00
_cell.angle_gamma   90.00
#
_symmetry.space_group_name_H-M   'P 1'
#
loop_
_entity.id
_entity.type
_entity.pdbx_description
1 polymer ?
#
loop_
_entity_poly.entity_id
_entity_poly.type
_entity_poly.pdbx_seq_one_letter_code
_entity_poly.pdbx_strand_id
1 'polypeptide(L)'
;MPSFSWLIPILLSVILLWAILYRLSRSYDLKKRGITIEGGMLMWRTKRGLWLIDRIARASKRGWFAFGTAAAIVGAILMVFVFINLAVNAVVTIQRPEAAVPGVRFVIPGITIPLVAGLIAIASVLVVHEVAHGIVLRAQGLPAKSVGLLLLLVIPGAFVEPDEKKLNASPVPKRLRVFGAGSFANVIFAFLCLGIILLALTPKPGVYVLGIRENGPSQGILEPGMRLYEINGVALGGEDDYYKLMENIRPGENLTILTDRGLFVITAGEHPKENMGDIGVLPISAISRSSFANPLTVLEVALLELFGYPVFHPYVYMTRLPWGLVDVLKW
;
A
#
# COMPACT_ATOMS: atom_id res chain seq x y z
N MET A 1 3.79 -5.64 28.52
CA MET A 1 3.63 -4.29 27.90
C MET A 1 4.91 -3.99 27.16
N PRO A 2 4.90 -3.68 25.87
CA PRO A 2 6.12 -3.28 25.17
C PRO A 2 6.68 -2.02 25.83
N SER A 3 7.95 -2.04 26.20
CA SER A 3 8.63 -0.88 26.78
C SER A 3 8.75 0.21 25.73
N PHE A 4 8.06 1.33 25.91
CA PHE A 4 8.14 2.50 24.99
C PHE A 4 9.48 3.26 25.11
N SER A 5 10.53 2.63 25.65
CA SER A 5 11.86 3.23 25.85
C SER A 5 12.53 3.71 24.54
N TRP A 6 12.16 3.12 23.39
CA TRP A 6 12.65 3.51 22.07
C TRP A 6 12.05 4.84 21.54
N LEU A 7 10.91 5.31 22.10
CA LEU A 7 10.31 6.60 21.69
C LEU A 7 11.16 7.78 22.11
N ILE A 8 11.81 7.72 23.28
CA ILE A 8 12.62 8.81 23.80
C ILE A 8 13.80 9.15 22.88
N PRO A 9 14.65 8.18 22.46
CA PRO A 9 15.76 8.48 21.55
C PRO A 9 15.29 8.97 20.16
N ILE A 10 14.16 8.46 19.65
CA ILE A 10 13.59 8.96 18.38
C ILE A 10 13.15 10.41 18.54
N LEU A 11 12.41 10.75 19.59
CA LEU A 11 11.97 12.12 19.85
C LEU A 11 13.14 13.09 20.01
N LEU A 12 14.17 12.69 20.75
CA LEU A 12 15.39 13.47 20.91
C LEU A 12 16.12 13.66 19.58
N SER A 13 16.20 12.64 18.73
CA SER A 13 16.81 12.70 17.40
C SER A 13 16.06 13.68 16.49
N VAL A 14 14.73 13.68 16.52
CA VAL A 14 13.90 14.64 15.76
C VAL A 14 14.11 16.06 16.25
N ILE A 15 14.11 16.28 17.58
CA ILE A 15 14.36 17.59 18.16
C ILE A 15 15.75 18.11 17.78
N LEU A 16 16.77 17.25 17.87
CA LEU A 16 18.14 17.59 17.50
C LEU A 16 18.26 17.95 16.02
N LEU A 17 17.64 17.15 15.14
CA LEU A 17 17.58 17.42 13.71
C LEU A 17 17.01 18.82 13.44
N TRP A 18 15.86 19.14 14.04
CA TRP A 18 15.21 20.44 13.86
C TRP A 18 16.02 21.59 14.48
N ALA A 19 16.66 21.38 15.61
CA ALA A 19 17.57 22.37 16.19
C ALA A 19 18.75 22.69 15.27
N ILE A 20 19.36 21.66 14.67
CA ILE A 20 20.44 21.80 13.68
C ILE A 20 19.91 22.53 12.43
N LEU A 21 18.79 22.12 11.86
CA LEU A 21 18.20 22.75 10.68
C LEU A 21 17.86 24.23 10.93
N TYR A 22 17.30 24.54 12.10
CA TYR A 22 16.99 25.92 12.49
C TYR A 22 18.26 26.75 12.66
N ARG A 23 19.32 26.21 13.28
CA ARG A 23 20.60 26.89 13.43
C ARG A 23 21.25 27.15 12.07
N LEU A 24 21.25 26.15 11.18
CA LEU A 24 21.75 26.27 9.81
C LEU A 24 20.97 27.34 9.02
N SER A 25 19.66 27.42 9.20
CA SER A 25 18.85 28.43 8.51
C SER A 25 19.16 29.86 8.90
N ARG A 26 19.64 30.05 10.13
CA ARG A 26 20.11 31.37 10.61
C ARG A 26 21.53 31.71 10.17
N SER A 27 22.42 30.67 10.08
CA SER A 27 23.84 30.89 9.71
C SER A 27 24.01 31.04 8.20
N TYR A 28 23.17 30.40 7.41
CA TYR A 28 23.19 30.47 5.96
C TYR A 28 21.89 31.10 5.49
N ASP A 29 21.96 32.07 4.57
CA ASP A 29 20.77 32.77 4.01
C ASP A 29 20.01 31.79 3.06
N LEU A 30 19.40 30.76 3.66
CA LEU A 30 18.71 29.68 2.96
C LEU A 30 17.51 30.20 2.15
N LYS A 31 16.93 31.32 2.56
CA LYS A 31 15.82 31.99 1.85
C LYS A 31 16.21 32.35 0.41
N LYS A 32 17.45 32.80 0.18
CA LYS A 32 17.95 33.07 -1.20
C LYS A 32 18.00 31.84 -2.06
N ARG A 33 18.13 30.64 -1.46
CA ARG A 33 18.11 29.36 -2.16
C ARG A 33 16.72 28.72 -2.27
N GLY A 34 15.68 29.44 -1.84
CA GLY A 34 14.29 28.97 -1.88
C GLY A 34 13.92 28.04 -0.73
N ILE A 35 14.76 27.95 0.32
CA ILE A 35 14.49 27.10 1.48
C ILE A 35 13.95 27.97 2.63
N THR A 36 12.77 27.59 3.13
CA THR A 36 12.15 28.23 4.31
C THR A 36 11.88 27.19 5.38
N ILE A 37 12.09 27.57 6.64
CA ILE A 37 11.82 26.73 7.81
C ILE A 37 10.86 27.48 8.72
N GLU A 38 9.68 26.93 8.92
CA GLU A 38 8.63 27.52 9.76
C GLU A 38 7.85 26.42 10.49
N GLY A 39 7.68 26.54 11.80
CA GLY A 39 6.78 25.68 12.59
C GLY A 39 7.01 24.19 12.48
N GLY A 40 8.26 23.70 12.35
CA GLY A 40 8.54 22.28 12.17
C GLY A 40 8.35 21.79 10.72
N MET A 41 8.25 22.72 9.76
CA MET A 41 8.17 22.44 8.34
C MET A 41 9.32 23.10 7.59
N LEU A 42 10.09 22.31 6.86
CA LEU A 42 11.11 22.78 5.92
C LEU A 42 10.50 22.70 4.52
N MET A 43 10.55 23.78 3.77
CA MET A 43 10.06 23.83 2.38
C MET A 43 11.18 24.31 1.46
N TRP A 44 11.43 23.55 0.42
CA TRP A 44 12.31 23.95 -0.68
C TRP A 44 11.50 24.25 -1.92
N ARG A 45 11.42 25.54 -2.28
CA ARG A 45 10.67 26.05 -3.44
C ARG A 45 11.58 26.29 -4.62
N THR A 46 11.12 25.86 -5.81
CA THR A 46 11.84 26.11 -7.07
C THR A 46 10.86 26.41 -8.21
N LYS A 47 11.31 27.19 -9.19
CA LYS A 47 10.57 27.39 -10.43
C LYS A 47 11.04 26.47 -11.55
N ARG A 48 12.14 25.77 -11.38
CA ARG A 48 12.78 24.95 -12.44
C ARG A 48 11.89 23.81 -12.93
N GLY A 49 11.06 23.21 -12.07
CA GLY A 49 10.13 22.12 -12.44
C GLY A 49 8.88 22.59 -13.19
N LEU A 50 8.54 23.89 -13.12
CA LEU A 50 7.30 24.40 -13.74
C LEU A 50 7.30 24.23 -15.25
N TRP A 51 8.46 24.35 -15.91
CA TRP A 51 8.54 24.18 -17.37
C TRP A 51 8.11 22.78 -17.85
N LEU A 52 8.42 21.75 -17.06
CA LEU A 52 8.03 20.37 -17.37
C LEU A 52 6.51 20.22 -17.23
N ILE A 53 5.95 20.72 -16.16
CA ILE A 53 4.49 20.75 -15.93
C ILE A 53 3.80 21.50 -17.07
N ASP A 54 4.34 22.68 -17.46
CA ASP A 54 3.82 23.47 -18.56
C ASP A 54 3.89 22.76 -19.91
N ARG A 55 5.00 22.04 -20.16
CA ARG A 55 5.17 21.26 -21.39
C ARG A 55 4.14 20.14 -21.47
N ILE A 56 3.96 19.38 -20.39
CA ILE A 56 2.98 18.27 -20.32
C ILE A 56 1.55 18.82 -20.41
N ALA A 57 1.22 19.91 -19.71
CA ALA A 57 -0.10 20.53 -19.76
C ALA A 57 -0.47 21.04 -21.16
N ARG A 58 0.51 21.57 -21.92
CA ARG A 58 0.31 22.05 -23.29
C ARG A 58 0.22 20.94 -24.32
N ALA A 59 0.78 19.75 -24.06
CA ALA A 59 0.78 18.63 -25.00
C ALA A 59 -0.66 18.19 -25.38
N SER A 60 -1.60 18.23 -24.43
CA SER A 60 -3.00 17.89 -24.69
C SER A 60 -3.95 18.60 -23.72
N LYS A 61 -4.27 19.85 -23.99
CA LYS A 61 -5.22 20.61 -23.14
C LYS A 61 -6.58 19.92 -23.03
N ARG A 62 -7.09 19.34 -24.15
CA ARG A 62 -8.37 18.62 -24.15
C ARG A 62 -8.29 17.33 -23.32
N GLY A 63 -7.19 16.58 -23.42
CA GLY A 63 -6.97 15.37 -22.64
C GLY A 63 -6.92 15.67 -21.14
N TRP A 64 -6.18 16.71 -20.73
CA TRP A 64 -6.11 17.10 -19.33
C TRP A 64 -7.42 17.70 -18.80
N PHE A 65 -8.21 18.33 -19.66
CA PHE A 65 -9.57 18.76 -19.30
C PHE A 65 -10.48 17.54 -19.03
N ALA A 66 -10.45 16.54 -19.93
CA ALA A 66 -11.20 15.28 -19.76
C ALA A 66 -10.73 14.53 -18.51
N PHE A 67 -9.41 14.38 -18.32
CA PHE A 67 -8.80 13.80 -17.11
C PHE A 67 -9.29 14.50 -15.84
N GLY A 68 -9.22 15.82 -15.78
CA GLY A 68 -9.68 16.59 -14.63
C GLY A 68 -11.20 16.44 -14.38
N THR A 69 -12.01 16.33 -15.45
CA THR A 69 -13.45 16.08 -15.31
C THR A 69 -13.72 14.69 -14.74
N ALA A 70 -13.05 13.66 -15.28
CA ALA A 70 -13.12 12.31 -14.72
C ALA A 70 -12.65 12.30 -13.26
N ALA A 71 -11.57 13.01 -12.94
CA ALA A 71 -11.04 13.14 -11.59
C ALA A 71 -12.06 13.75 -10.61
N ALA A 72 -12.78 14.80 -11.03
CA ALA A 72 -13.81 15.41 -10.20
C ALA A 72 -15.00 14.46 -9.94
N ILE A 73 -15.42 13.70 -10.96
CA ILE A 73 -16.53 12.72 -10.84
C ILE A 73 -16.11 11.55 -9.95
N VAL A 74 -14.97 10.91 -10.26
CA VAL A 74 -14.46 9.77 -9.50
C VAL A 74 -14.16 10.19 -8.06
N GLY A 75 -13.56 11.37 -7.86
CA GLY A 75 -13.31 11.91 -6.53
C GLY A 75 -14.58 12.09 -5.70
N ALA A 76 -15.66 12.58 -6.30
CA ALA A 76 -16.95 12.70 -5.62
C ALA A 76 -17.55 11.31 -5.25
N ILE A 77 -17.46 10.35 -6.17
CA ILE A 77 -17.92 8.96 -5.93
C ILE A 77 -17.11 8.34 -4.78
N LEU A 78 -15.78 8.43 -4.83
CA LEU A 78 -14.90 7.88 -3.80
C LEU A 78 -15.13 8.55 -2.44
N MET A 79 -15.38 9.87 -2.41
CA MET A 79 -15.71 10.57 -1.16
C MET A 79 -16.96 10.01 -0.52
N VAL A 80 -18.04 9.81 -1.26
CA VAL A 80 -19.29 9.21 -0.77
C VAL A 80 -19.05 7.78 -0.31
N PHE A 81 -18.32 6.99 -1.10
CA PHE A 81 -17.98 5.61 -0.78
C PHE A 81 -17.19 5.50 0.54
N VAL A 82 -16.11 6.29 0.70
CA VAL A 82 -15.29 6.29 1.93
C VAL A 82 -16.12 6.74 3.11
N PHE A 83 -16.98 7.75 2.96
CA PHE A 83 -17.87 8.20 4.03
C PHE A 83 -18.82 7.09 4.49
N ILE A 84 -19.49 6.39 3.55
CA ILE A 84 -20.37 5.26 3.86
C ILE A 84 -19.58 4.14 4.54
N ASN A 85 -18.40 3.79 4.02
CA ASN A 85 -17.55 2.76 4.59
C ASN A 85 -17.16 3.06 6.04
N LEU A 86 -16.70 4.29 6.31
CA LEU A 86 -16.37 4.72 7.68
C LEU A 86 -17.59 4.70 8.61
N ALA A 87 -18.75 5.13 8.14
CA ALA A 87 -19.97 5.09 8.92
C ALA A 87 -20.39 3.66 9.26
N VAL A 88 -20.36 2.75 8.29
CA VAL A 88 -20.64 1.32 8.50
C VAL A 88 -19.65 0.70 9.49
N ASN A 89 -18.34 0.94 9.30
CA ASN A 89 -17.32 0.43 10.23
C ASN A 89 -17.51 0.97 11.65
N ALA A 90 -17.86 2.24 11.81
CA ALA A 90 -18.17 2.82 13.11
C ALA A 90 -19.35 2.10 13.80
N VAL A 91 -20.44 1.84 13.07
CA VAL A 91 -21.61 1.11 13.58
C VAL A 91 -21.22 -0.33 13.97
N VAL A 92 -20.49 -1.04 13.12
CA VAL A 92 -20.00 -2.41 13.40
C VAL A 92 -19.12 -2.44 14.64
N THR A 93 -18.20 -1.50 14.77
CA THR A 93 -17.31 -1.40 15.94
C THR A 93 -18.07 -1.17 17.25
N ILE A 94 -19.14 -0.38 17.21
CA ILE A 94 -20.00 -0.13 18.39
C ILE A 94 -20.83 -1.37 18.74
N GLN A 95 -21.39 -2.05 17.74
CA GLN A 95 -22.31 -3.19 17.96
C GLN A 95 -21.58 -4.50 18.26
N ARG A 96 -20.40 -4.70 17.69
CA ARG A 96 -19.60 -5.94 17.77
C ARG A 96 -18.11 -5.60 17.90
N PRO A 97 -17.64 -5.14 19.08
CA PRO A 97 -16.25 -4.74 19.27
C PRO A 97 -15.26 -5.86 18.96
N GLU A 98 -15.65 -7.12 19.17
CA GLU A 98 -14.83 -8.30 18.88
C GLU A 98 -14.63 -8.60 17.38
N ALA A 99 -15.55 -8.10 16.54
CA ALA A 99 -15.48 -8.23 15.09
C ALA A 99 -14.91 -6.98 14.41
N ALA A 100 -14.49 -5.98 15.19
CA ALA A 100 -13.98 -4.71 14.68
C ALA A 100 -12.64 -4.91 14.00
N VAL A 101 -12.60 -4.73 12.69
CA VAL A 101 -11.34 -4.63 11.92
C VAL A 101 -10.95 -3.15 11.89
N PRO A 102 -9.70 -2.79 12.21
CA PRO A 102 -9.26 -1.41 12.07
C PRO A 102 -9.52 -0.90 10.65
N GLY A 103 -10.49 0.01 10.49
CA GLY A 103 -10.88 0.56 9.19
C GLY A 103 -9.81 1.44 8.55
N VAL A 104 -8.82 1.89 9.34
CA VAL A 104 -7.68 2.69 8.87
C VAL A 104 -6.42 2.18 9.54
N ARG A 105 -5.44 1.80 8.75
CA ARG A 105 -4.09 1.48 9.22
C ARG A 105 -3.12 2.58 8.77
N PHE A 106 -2.34 3.07 9.69
CA PHE A 106 -1.27 4.02 9.33
C PHE A 106 -0.17 3.28 8.57
N VAL A 107 0.17 3.82 7.40
CA VAL A 107 1.30 3.33 6.59
C VAL A 107 2.56 4.05 7.06
N ILE A 108 3.32 3.41 7.95
CA ILE A 108 4.52 3.99 8.57
C ILE A 108 5.74 3.16 8.13
N PRO A 109 6.64 3.73 7.27
CA PRO A 109 7.87 3.04 6.87
C PRO A 109 8.72 2.64 8.07
N GLY A 110 9.17 1.39 8.08
CA GLY A 110 9.96 0.81 9.17
C GLY A 110 9.14 0.29 10.36
N ILE A 111 7.80 0.49 10.36
CA ILE A 111 6.90 -0.02 11.41
C ILE A 111 5.83 -0.92 10.81
N THR A 112 5.01 -0.39 9.89
CA THR A 112 3.90 -1.13 9.27
C THR A 112 4.22 -1.60 7.85
N ILE A 113 5.22 -1.02 7.22
CA ILE A 113 5.76 -1.42 5.92
C ILE A 113 7.30 -1.34 5.93
N PRO A 114 8.02 -2.11 5.09
CA PRO A 114 9.47 -2.05 4.99
C PRO A 114 9.97 -0.62 4.75
N LEU A 115 11.04 -0.21 5.46
CA LEU A 115 11.48 1.17 5.48
C LEU A 115 11.80 1.70 4.07
N VAL A 116 12.68 1.03 3.33
CA VAL A 116 13.18 1.51 2.03
C VAL A 116 12.07 1.46 0.97
N ALA A 117 11.37 0.33 0.86
CA ALA A 117 10.27 0.18 -0.09
C ALA A 117 9.12 1.15 0.23
N GLY A 118 8.80 1.33 1.51
CA GLY A 118 7.79 2.26 1.96
C GLY A 118 8.12 3.72 1.65
N LEU A 119 9.37 4.14 1.86
CA LEU A 119 9.80 5.49 1.50
C LEU A 119 9.72 5.73 -0.02
N ILE A 120 10.15 4.76 -0.84
CA ILE A 120 10.07 4.85 -2.30
C ILE A 120 8.60 4.92 -2.74
N ALA A 121 7.74 4.08 -2.18
CA ALA A 121 6.31 4.07 -2.52
C ALA A 121 5.64 5.40 -2.17
N ILE A 122 5.83 5.91 -0.95
CA ILE A 122 5.26 7.19 -0.51
C ILE A 122 5.79 8.33 -1.40
N ALA A 123 7.09 8.38 -1.66
CA ALA A 123 7.67 9.42 -2.52
C ALA A 123 7.07 9.37 -3.94
N SER A 124 6.91 8.18 -4.52
CA SER A 124 6.32 8.00 -5.85
C SER A 124 4.87 8.47 -5.90
N VAL A 125 4.05 8.06 -4.93
CA VAL A 125 2.65 8.46 -4.81
C VAL A 125 2.51 9.97 -4.64
N LEU A 126 3.33 10.59 -3.78
CA LEU A 126 3.31 12.05 -3.56
C LEU A 126 3.69 12.82 -4.82
N VAL A 127 4.76 12.41 -5.52
CA VAL A 127 5.19 13.06 -6.76
C VAL A 127 4.11 12.98 -7.83
N VAL A 128 3.53 11.80 -8.06
CA VAL A 128 2.45 11.59 -9.03
C VAL A 128 1.24 12.47 -8.69
N HIS A 129 0.86 12.50 -7.42
CA HIS A 129 -0.25 13.30 -6.89
C HIS A 129 -0.07 14.80 -7.18
N GLU A 130 1.05 15.36 -6.74
CA GLU A 130 1.32 16.79 -6.85
C GLU A 130 1.54 17.24 -8.29
N VAL A 131 2.23 16.43 -9.09
CA VAL A 131 2.44 16.72 -10.51
C VAL A 131 1.09 16.73 -11.26
N ALA A 132 0.17 15.84 -10.94
CA ALA A 132 -1.16 15.82 -11.54
C ALA A 132 -1.97 17.10 -11.23
N HIS A 133 -1.95 17.57 -9.96
CA HIS A 133 -2.54 18.86 -9.60
C HIS A 133 -1.95 19.99 -10.42
N GLY A 134 -0.62 20.04 -10.54
CA GLY A 134 0.08 21.06 -11.31
C GLY A 134 -0.27 21.05 -12.79
N ILE A 135 -0.33 19.87 -13.41
CA ILE A 135 -0.66 19.72 -14.84
C ILE A 135 -2.09 20.18 -15.11
N VAL A 136 -3.07 19.71 -14.35
CA VAL A 136 -4.48 20.08 -14.52
C VAL A 136 -4.70 21.56 -14.25
N LEU A 137 -4.03 22.14 -13.25
CA LEU A 137 -4.02 23.56 -12.96
C LEU A 137 -3.57 24.37 -14.18
N ARG A 138 -2.39 24.02 -14.74
CA ARG A 138 -1.79 24.70 -15.87
C ARG A 138 -2.57 24.50 -17.17
N ALA A 139 -3.11 23.31 -17.40
CA ALA A 139 -3.95 23.01 -18.57
C ALA A 139 -5.22 23.87 -18.61
N GLN A 140 -5.75 24.27 -17.46
CA GLN A 140 -6.90 25.14 -17.32
C GLN A 140 -6.55 26.65 -17.36
N GLY A 141 -5.28 26.99 -17.60
CA GLY A 141 -4.79 28.37 -17.69
C GLY A 141 -4.59 29.05 -16.32
N LEU A 142 -4.58 28.27 -15.25
CA LEU A 142 -4.32 28.80 -13.91
C LEU A 142 -2.81 28.78 -13.59
N PRO A 143 -2.25 29.83 -12.98
CA PRO A 143 -0.83 29.90 -12.68
C PRO A 143 -0.45 29.07 -11.45
N ALA A 144 0.68 28.39 -11.53
CA ALA A 144 1.43 27.86 -10.41
C ALA A 144 2.61 28.81 -10.09
N LYS A 145 2.85 29.08 -8.81
CA LYS A 145 3.92 29.98 -8.33
C LYS A 145 5.25 29.25 -8.24
N SER A 146 5.24 28.04 -7.68
CA SER A 146 6.41 27.21 -7.44
C SER A 146 6.05 25.74 -7.38
N VAL A 147 7.06 24.90 -7.46
CA VAL A 147 7.02 23.48 -7.10
C VAL A 147 8.09 23.24 -6.04
N GLY A 148 7.95 22.20 -5.25
CA GLY A 148 8.95 21.95 -4.25
C GLY A 148 8.79 20.66 -3.50
N LEU A 149 9.74 20.48 -2.58
CA LEU A 149 9.72 19.40 -1.59
C LEU A 149 9.48 20.03 -0.22
N LEU A 150 8.82 19.30 0.63
CA LEU A 150 8.64 19.67 2.04
C LEU A 150 9.05 18.52 2.94
N LEU A 151 9.47 18.86 4.13
CA LEU A 151 9.67 17.94 5.24
C LEU A 151 8.86 18.48 6.43
N LEU A 152 7.80 17.75 6.80
CA LEU A 152 6.98 18.07 7.97
C LEU A 152 7.40 17.13 9.10
N LEU A 153 8.08 17.66 10.11
CA LEU A 153 8.78 16.88 11.15
C LEU A 153 9.75 15.86 10.52
N VAL A 154 9.32 14.67 10.22
CA VAL A 154 10.08 13.61 9.57
C VAL A 154 9.40 13.08 8.31
N ILE A 155 8.23 13.61 7.98
CA ILE A 155 7.42 13.15 6.85
C ILE A 155 7.82 13.95 5.60
N PRO A 156 8.43 13.32 4.60
CA PRO A 156 8.72 13.98 3.33
C PRO A 156 7.43 14.22 2.56
N GLY A 157 7.38 15.31 1.83
CA GLY A 157 6.28 15.67 0.94
C GLY A 157 6.76 16.38 -0.30
N ALA A 158 5.87 16.52 -1.25
CA ALA A 158 6.03 17.36 -2.43
C ALA A 158 4.86 18.35 -2.48
N PHE A 159 4.99 19.39 -3.27
CA PHE A 159 3.89 20.32 -3.50
C PHE A 159 4.04 21.08 -4.82
N VAL A 160 2.88 21.44 -5.38
CA VAL A 160 2.77 22.44 -6.44
C VAL A 160 1.93 23.59 -5.89
N GLU A 161 2.55 24.76 -5.74
CA GLU A 161 1.92 25.95 -5.16
C GLU A 161 1.08 26.69 -6.21
N PRO A 162 -0.27 26.65 -6.14
CA PRO A 162 -1.12 27.43 -7.02
C PRO A 162 -1.13 28.91 -6.64
N ASP A 163 -1.54 29.77 -7.53
CA ASP A 163 -1.99 31.10 -7.16
C ASP A 163 -3.39 30.98 -6.54
N GLU A 164 -3.45 30.94 -5.21
CA GLU A 164 -4.69 30.73 -4.45
C GLU A 164 -5.77 31.75 -4.79
N LYS A 165 -5.39 33.04 -4.97
CA LYS A 165 -6.35 34.10 -5.29
C LYS A 165 -7.04 33.81 -6.63
N LYS A 166 -6.27 33.40 -7.66
CA LYS A 166 -6.80 33.10 -8.99
C LYS A 166 -7.54 31.76 -8.99
N LEU A 167 -7.07 30.78 -8.24
CA LEU A 167 -7.75 29.48 -8.10
C LEU A 167 -9.11 29.67 -7.43
N ASN A 168 -9.17 30.38 -6.31
CA ASN A 168 -10.41 30.60 -5.55
C ASN A 168 -11.41 31.50 -6.30
N ALA A 169 -10.94 32.43 -7.12
CA ALA A 169 -11.79 33.23 -7.99
C ALA A 169 -12.27 32.49 -9.25
N SER A 170 -11.74 31.30 -9.51
CA SER A 170 -12.13 30.50 -10.69
C SER A 170 -13.46 29.76 -10.46
N PRO A 171 -14.22 29.43 -11.55
CA PRO A 171 -15.46 28.68 -11.44
C PRO A 171 -15.29 27.33 -10.72
N VAL A 172 -16.32 26.93 -9.95
CA VAL A 172 -16.31 25.69 -9.15
C VAL A 172 -15.85 24.46 -9.96
N PRO A 173 -16.31 24.22 -11.20
CA PRO A 173 -15.85 23.04 -11.96
C PRO A 173 -14.34 23.04 -12.24
N LYS A 174 -13.70 24.23 -12.40
CA LYS A 174 -12.25 24.29 -12.55
C LYS A 174 -11.52 23.89 -11.28
N ARG A 175 -12.01 24.34 -10.12
CA ARG A 175 -11.45 23.99 -8.82
C ARG A 175 -11.57 22.50 -8.53
N LEU A 176 -12.76 21.93 -8.77
CA LEU A 176 -13.00 20.49 -8.55
C LEU A 176 -12.08 19.63 -9.41
N ARG A 177 -11.84 20.00 -10.69
CA ARG A 177 -10.89 19.30 -11.55
C ARG A 177 -9.47 19.33 -10.97
N VAL A 178 -9.04 20.47 -10.45
CA VAL A 178 -7.72 20.59 -9.83
C VAL A 178 -7.67 19.75 -8.56
N PHE A 179 -8.66 19.85 -7.67
CA PHE A 179 -8.66 19.14 -6.39
C PHE A 179 -8.74 17.61 -6.54
N GLY A 180 -9.51 17.12 -7.52
CA GLY A 180 -9.61 15.68 -7.77
C GLY A 180 -8.40 15.07 -8.48
N ALA A 181 -7.59 15.91 -9.16
CA ALA A 181 -6.55 15.44 -10.07
C ALA A 181 -5.50 14.55 -9.39
N GLY A 182 -5.03 14.90 -8.21
CA GLY A 182 -4.01 14.15 -7.48
C GLY A 182 -4.48 12.76 -7.09
N SER A 183 -5.62 12.67 -6.42
CA SER A 183 -6.20 11.38 -5.99
C SER A 183 -6.51 10.48 -7.19
N PHE A 184 -7.04 11.02 -8.27
CA PHE A 184 -7.34 10.25 -9.48
C PHE A 184 -6.06 9.76 -10.18
N ALA A 185 -5.00 10.56 -10.21
CA ALA A 185 -3.71 10.14 -10.72
C ALA A 185 -3.12 8.98 -9.90
N ASN A 186 -3.29 9.00 -8.59
CA ASN A 186 -2.86 7.91 -7.71
C ASN A 186 -3.63 6.62 -8.00
N VAL A 187 -4.93 6.70 -8.26
CA VAL A 187 -5.74 5.53 -8.69
C VAL A 187 -5.19 4.95 -9.99
N ILE A 188 -4.95 5.79 -11.00
CA ILE A 188 -4.36 5.34 -12.28
C ILE A 188 -2.95 4.76 -12.05
N PHE A 189 -2.13 5.39 -11.22
CA PHE A 189 -0.80 4.91 -10.90
C PHE A 189 -0.83 3.55 -10.18
N ALA A 190 -1.79 3.34 -9.28
CA ALA A 190 -2.00 2.06 -8.64
C ALA A 190 -2.36 0.96 -9.66
N PHE A 191 -3.28 1.23 -10.60
CA PHE A 191 -3.59 0.28 -11.68
C PHE A 191 -2.41 0.02 -12.61
N LEU A 192 -1.59 1.04 -12.89
CA LEU A 192 -0.35 0.87 -13.66
C LEU A 192 0.63 -0.05 -12.93
N CYS A 193 0.87 0.19 -11.65
CA CYS A 193 1.74 -0.65 -10.83
C CYS A 193 1.20 -2.09 -10.75
N LEU A 194 -0.10 -2.26 -10.54
CA LEU A 194 -0.76 -3.55 -10.57
C LEU A 194 -0.55 -4.26 -11.91
N GLY A 195 -0.75 -3.57 -13.03
CA GLY A 195 -0.50 -4.10 -14.37
C GLY A 195 0.95 -4.56 -14.55
N ILE A 196 1.93 -3.78 -14.08
CA ILE A 196 3.36 -4.15 -14.09
C ILE A 196 3.60 -5.41 -13.26
N ILE A 197 3.02 -5.49 -12.05
CA ILE A 197 3.14 -6.65 -11.18
C ILE A 197 2.59 -7.90 -11.89
N LEU A 198 1.39 -7.82 -12.47
CA LEU A 198 0.75 -8.93 -13.17
C LEU A 198 1.52 -9.39 -14.43
N LEU A 199 2.21 -8.46 -15.10
CA LEU A 199 3.04 -8.78 -16.26
C LEU A 199 4.41 -9.33 -15.88
N ALA A 200 5.02 -8.79 -14.81
CA ALA A 200 6.37 -9.14 -14.38
C ALA A 200 6.41 -10.39 -13.50
N LEU A 201 5.38 -10.58 -12.66
CA LEU A 201 5.31 -11.68 -11.72
C LEU A 201 4.37 -12.78 -12.26
N THR A 202 4.86 -14.01 -12.31
CA THR A 202 4.00 -15.19 -12.53
C THR A 202 3.89 -15.91 -11.20
N PRO A 203 2.68 -16.05 -10.65
CA PRO A 203 2.48 -16.87 -9.47
C PRO A 203 2.88 -18.31 -9.80
N LYS A 204 3.62 -18.95 -8.90
CA LYS A 204 3.83 -20.40 -8.97
C LYS A 204 2.57 -21.05 -8.41
N PRO A 205 1.87 -21.92 -9.17
CA PRO A 205 0.71 -22.62 -8.64
C PRO A 205 1.09 -23.45 -7.41
N GLY A 206 0.19 -23.58 -6.46
CA GLY A 206 0.40 -24.33 -5.23
C GLY A 206 -0.26 -23.68 -4.03
N VAL A 207 -0.19 -24.36 -2.90
CA VAL A 207 -0.72 -23.89 -1.61
C VAL A 207 0.39 -23.24 -0.82
N TYR A 208 0.13 -22.07 -0.25
CA TYR A 208 1.07 -21.34 0.58
C TYR A 208 0.53 -21.19 2.00
N VAL A 209 1.41 -21.17 2.98
CA VAL A 209 1.07 -20.86 4.36
C VAL A 209 0.89 -19.35 4.50
N LEU A 210 -0.35 -18.87 4.61
CA LEU A 210 -0.65 -17.46 4.89
C LEU A 210 -0.38 -17.12 6.36
N GLY A 211 -0.76 -18.03 7.24
CA GLY A 211 -0.60 -17.87 8.68
C GLY A 211 -0.66 -19.21 9.39
N ILE A 212 -0.26 -19.19 10.66
CA ILE A 212 -0.31 -20.37 11.52
C ILE A 212 -1.14 -19.99 12.74
N ARG A 213 -2.07 -20.85 13.10
CA ARG A 213 -2.92 -20.67 14.27
C ARG A 213 -2.08 -20.76 15.55
N GLU A 214 -2.30 -19.84 16.49
CA GLU A 214 -1.70 -19.89 17.82
C GLU A 214 -2.07 -21.21 18.51
N ASN A 215 -1.08 -21.86 19.11
CA ASN A 215 -1.20 -23.19 19.71
C ASN A 215 -1.63 -24.31 18.72
N GLY A 216 -1.49 -24.08 17.41
CA GLY A 216 -1.75 -25.09 16.39
C GLY A 216 -0.58 -26.05 16.20
N PRO A 217 -0.82 -27.25 15.58
CA PRO A 217 0.20 -28.29 15.39
C PRO A 217 1.43 -27.83 14.60
N SER A 218 1.28 -26.89 13.69
CA SER A 218 2.39 -26.35 12.87
C SER A 218 3.17 -25.21 13.52
N GLN A 219 2.78 -24.78 14.73
CA GLN A 219 3.44 -23.66 15.40
C GLN A 219 4.91 -24.00 15.73
N GLY A 220 5.84 -23.16 15.29
CA GLY A 220 7.28 -23.37 15.47
C GLY A 220 7.90 -24.41 14.52
N ILE A 221 7.10 -25.05 13.64
CA ILE A 221 7.55 -26.03 12.64
C ILE A 221 7.47 -25.45 11.24
N LEU A 222 6.32 -24.89 10.86
CA LEU A 222 6.15 -24.19 9.60
C LEU A 222 6.21 -22.67 9.82
N GLU A 223 6.46 -21.94 8.75
CA GLU A 223 6.49 -20.47 8.77
C GLU A 223 5.57 -19.89 7.68
N PRO A 224 4.97 -18.72 7.91
CA PRO A 224 4.25 -18.02 6.86
C PRO A 224 5.12 -17.79 5.62
N GLY A 225 4.53 -17.97 4.44
CA GLY A 225 5.21 -17.88 3.16
C GLY A 225 5.81 -19.17 2.64
N MET A 226 5.88 -20.25 3.44
CA MET A 226 6.26 -21.58 2.93
C MET A 226 5.24 -22.08 1.92
N ARG A 227 5.74 -22.70 0.85
CA ARG A 227 4.90 -23.38 -0.14
C ARG A 227 4.79 -24.85 0.20
N LEU A 228 3.57 -25.36 0.28
CA LEU A 228 3.27 -26.77 0.46
C LEU A 228 3.19 -27.44 -0.91
N TYR A 229 4.04 -28.41 -1.16
CA TYR A 229 4.03 -29.19 -2.40
C TYR A 229 3.17 -30.43 -2.27
N GLU A 230 3.34 -31.19 -1.18
CA GLU A 230 2.71 -32.48 -0.96
C GLU A 230 2.41 -32.67 0.53
N ILE A 231 1.34 -33.39 0.82
CA ILE A 231 1.04 -33.94 2.15
C ILE A 231 0.82 -35.43 1.97
N ASN A 232 1.57 -36.27 2.70
CA ASN A 232 1.57 -37.72 2.61
C ASN A 232 1.75 -38.23 1.17
N GLY A 233 2.59 -37.54 0.36
CA GLY A 233 2.85 -37.92 -1.04
C GLY A 233 1.73 -37.49 -2.03
N VAL A 234 0.67 -36.82 -1.55
CA VAL A 234 -0.38 -36.25 -2.39
C VAL A 234 -0.02 -34.80 -2.74
N ALA A 235 0.15 -34.54 -4.04
CA ALA A 235 0.50 -33.22 -4.53
C ALA A 235 -0.65 -32.21 -4.36
N LEU A 236 -0.32 -30.97 -3.96
CA LEU A 236 -1.26 -29.88 -3.77
C LEU A 236 -1.17 -28.89 -4.93
N GLY A 237 -2.19 -28.82 -5.76
CA GLY A 237 -2.32 -27.85 -6.85
C GLY A 237 -2.97 -26.54 -6.41
N GLY A 238 -3.84 -26.57 -5.40
CA GLY A 238 -4.58 -25.44 -4.88
C GLY A 238 -5.22 -25.71 -3.52
N GLU A 239 -5.94 -24.69 -2.99
CA GLU A 239 -6.62 -24.80 -1.69
C GLU A 239 -7.67 -25.93 -1.67
N ASP A 240 -8.38 -26.14 -2.76
CA ASP A 240 -9.38 -27.21 -2.84
C ASP A 240 -8.76 -28.59 -2.60
N ASP A 241 -7.55 -28.84 -3.10
CA ASP A 241 -6.84 -30.09 -2.89
C ASP A 241 -6.43 -30.24 -1.42
N TYR A 242 -5.98 -29.12 -0.81
CA TYR A 242 -5.64 -29.07 0.62
C TYR A 242 -6.85 -29.42 1.48
N TYR A 243 -8.00 -28.76 1.27
CA TYR A 243 -9.19 -29.00 2.09
C TYR A 243 -9.73 -30.42 1.89
N LYS A 244 -9.83 -30.90 0.64
CA LYS A 244 -10.24 -32.30 0.35
C LYS A 244 -9.35 -33.34 1.02
N LEU A 245 -8.03 -33.06 1.07
CA LEU A 245 -7.10 -33.93 1.75
C LEU A 245 -7.33 -33.94 3.26
N MET A 246 -7.46 -32.73 3.84
CA MET A 246 -7.65 -32.55 5.27
C MET A 246 -8.96 -33.15 5.80
N GLU A 247 -10.04 -33.20 4.99
CA GLU A 247 -11.30 -33.88 5.32
C GLU A 247 -11.12 -35.37 5.65
N ASN A 248 -10.08 -36.02 5.09
CA ASN A 248 -9.80 -37.43 5.29
C ASN A 248 -8.77 -37.70 6.40
N ILE A 249 -8.14 -36.67 6.96
CA ILE A 249 -7.14 -36.77 8.03
C ILE A 249 -7.84 -36.87 9.38
N ARG A 250 -7.33 -37.73 10.24
CA ARG A 250 -7.83 -37.88 11.62
C ARG A 250 -6.92 -37.19 12.62
N PRO A 251 -7.47 -36.65 13.72
CA PRO A 251 -6.66 -36.15 14.82
C PRO A 251 -5.69 -37.25 15.35
N GLY A 252 -4.44 -36.86 15.61
CA GLY A 252 -3.37 -37.77 16.03
C GLY A 252 -2.60 -38.45 14.89
N GLU A 253 -3.00 -38.28 13.64
CA GLU A 253 -2.28 -38.81 12.49
C GLU A 253 -1.00 -38.03 12.19
N ASN A 254 0.10 -38.73 11.93
CA ASN A 254 1.36 -38.10 11.54
C ASN A 254 1.36 -37.85 10.02
N LEU A 255 1.51 -36.58 9.66
CA LEU A 255 1.53 -36.13 8.28
C LEU A 255 2.94 -35.75 7.86
N THR A 256 3.36 -36.23 6.72
CA THR A 256 4.61 -35.85 6.07
C THR A 256 4.33 -34.73 5.08
N ILE A 257 4.89 -33.55 5.31
CA ILE A 257 4.62 -32.35 4.52
C ILE A 257 5.90 -31.94 3.78
N LEU A 258 5.87 -31.99 2.46
CA LEU A 258 6.95 -31.49 1.60
C LEU A 258 6.71 -30.01 1.30
N THR A 259 7.71 -29.20 1.61
CA THR A 259 7.68 -27.74 1.39
C THR A 259 8.87 -27.29 0.54
N ASP A 260 8.90 -26.02 0.14
CA ASP A 260 10.07 -25.38 -0.48
C ASP A 260 11.29 -25.24 0.44
N ARG A 261 11.12 -25.49 1.75
CA ARG A 261 12.20 -25.46 2.73
C ARG A 261 12.58 -26.84 3.28
N GLY A 262 11.94 -27.89 2.81
CA GLY A 262 12.25 -29.27 3.21
C GLY A 262 11.02 -30.08 3.58
N LEU A 263 11.30 -31.25 4.16
CA LEU A 263 10.31 -32.20 4.61
C LEU A 263 10.08 -32.02 6.12
N PHE A 264 8.81 -31.91 6.51
CA PHE A 264 8.39 -31.78 7.90
C PHE A 264 7.41 -32.88 8.25
N VAL A 265 7.43 -33.33 9.51
CA VAL A 265 6.45 -34.26 10.06
C VAL A 265 5.66 -33.53 11.13
N ILE A 266 4.34 -33.52 10.97
CA ILE A 266 3.42 -32.83 11.87
C ILE A 266 2.32 -33.78 12.28
N THR A 267 2.04 -33.87 13.58
CA THR A 267 0.90 -34.62 14.08
C THR A 267 -0.35 -33.74 13.98
N ALA A 268 -1.37 -34.20 13.27
CA ALA A 268 -2.63 -33.49 13.12
C ALA A 268 -3.34 -33.34 14.48
N GLY A 269 -3.74 -32.13 14.81
CA GLY A 269 -4.62 -31.84 15.94
C GLY A 269 -6.09 -31.94 15.57
N GLU A 270 -6.97 -31.60 16.49
CA GLU A 270 -8.41 -31.48 16.24
C GLU A 270 -8.75 -30.14 15.56
N HIS A 271 -9.60 -30.21 14.54
CA HIS A 271 -10.13 -28.98 13.93
C HIS A 271 -11.13 -28.31 14.88
N PRO A 272 -11.07 -26.96 15.08
CA PRO A 272 -11.89 -26.28 16.08
C PRO A 272 -13.40 -26.39 15.90
N LYS A 273 -13.86 -26.65 14.68
CA LYS A 273 -15.29 -26.63 14.32
C LYS A 273 -15.80 -27.94 13.69
N GLU A 274 -14.93 -28.83 13.26
CA GLU A 274 -15.26 -30.02 12.49
C GLU A 274 -14.51 -31.23 13.04
N ASN A 275 -15.11 -32.42 12.93
CA ASN A 275 -14.52 -33.66 13.42
C ASN A 275 -13.50 -34.23 12.42
N MET A 276 -12.49 -33.43 12.09
CA MET A 276 -11.40 -33.79 11.17
C MET A 276 -10.05 -33.36 11.74
N GLY A 277 -8.98 -33.90 11.18
CA GLY A 277 -7.62 -33.47 11.54
C GLY A 277 -7.32 -32.08 11.00
N ASP A 278 -6.45 -31.36 11.70
CA ASP A 278 -6.01 -30.04 11.31
C ASP A 278 -4.53 -29.83 11.65
N ILE A 279 -3.80 -29.22 10.76
CA ILE A 279 -2.39 -28.84 11.02
C ILE A 279 -2.23 -27.41 11.50
N GLY A 280 -3.33 -26.65 11.63
CA GLY A 280 -3.32 -25.29 12.13
C GLY A 280 -2.73 -24.27 11.14
N VAL A 281 -2.74 -24.58 9.85
CA VAL A 281 -2.30 -23.68 8.76
C VAL A 281 -3.51 -22.96 8.19
N LEU A 282 -3.34 -21.67 7.90
CA LEU A 282 -4.24 -20.91 7.03
C LEU A 282 -3.67 -20.98 5.60
N PRO A 283 -4.21 -21.83 4.72
CA PRO A 283 -3.71 -21.96 3.36
C PRO A 283 -4.18 -20.79 2.48
N ILE A 284 -3.42 -20.49 1.45
CA ILE A 284 -3.81 -19.61 0.36
C ILE A 284 -3.28 -20.14 -0.96
N SER A 285 -4.10 -20.15 -1.99
CA SER A 285 -3.65 -20.47 -3.35
C SER A 285 -3.13 -19.24 -4.07
N ALA A 286 -2.10 -19.42 -4.90
CA ALA A 286 -1.69 -18.39 -5.84
C ALA A 286 -2.81 -18.16 -6.87
N ILE A 287 -3.29 -16.93 -6.97
CA ILE A 287 -4.29 -16.55 -7.97
C ILE A 287 -3.68 -16.74 -9.35
N SER A 288 -4.36 -17.49 -10.21
CA SER A 288 -3.91 -17.77 -11.57
C SER A 288 -3.87 -16.48 -12.41
N ARG A 289 -2.85 -16.36 -13.28
CA ARG A 289 -2.77 -15.25 -14.24
C ARG A 289 -3.99 -15.14 -15.16
N SER A 290 -4.63 -16.27 -15.47
CA SER A 290 -5.86 -16.34 -16.27
C SER A 290 -7.04 -15.66 -15.56
N SER A 291 -7.08 -15.67 -14.23
CA SER A 291 -8.12 -14.98 -13.45
C SER A 291 -8.11 -13.46 -13.65
N PHE A 292 -6.94 -12.87 -13.94
CA PHE A 292 -6.80 -11.45 -14.22
C PHE A 292 -7.08 -11.05 -15.68
N ALA A 293 -7.35 -12.01 -16.55
CA ALA A 293 -7.82 -11.73 -17.92
C ALA A 293 -9.25 -11.14 -17.92
N ASN A 294 -10.00 -11.34 -16.85
CA ASN A 294 -11.33 -10.76 -16.68
C ASN A 294 -11.24 -9.42 -15.90
N PRO A 295 -11.67 -8.29 -16.50
CA PRO A 295 -11.67 -6.99 -15.83
C PRO A 295 -12.48 -6.95 -14.53
N LEU A 296 -13.53 -7.75 -14.41
CA LEU A 296 -14.34 -7.87 -13.18
C LEU A 296 -13.53 -8.49 -12.04
N THR A 297 -12.72 -9.51 -12.31
CA THR A 297 -11.82 -10.11 -11.30
C THR A 297 -10.76 -9.12 -10.83
N VAL A 298 -10.22 -8.30 -11.75
CA VAL A 298 -9.27 -7.24 -11.38
C VAL A 298 -9.92 -6.22 -10.46
N LEU A 299 -11.16 -5.82 -10.76
CA LEU A 299 -11.92 -4.90 -9.92
C LEU A 299 -12.25 -5.51 -8.57
N GLU A 300 -12.68 -6.78 -8.54
CA GLU A 300 -12.98 -7.51 -7.32
C GLU A 300 -11.74 -7.60 -6.40
N VAL A 301 -10.61 -8.01 -6.95
CA VAL A 301 -9.34 -8.08 -6.23
C VAL A 301 -8.93 -6.70 -5.70
N ALA A 302 -9.04 -5.65 -6.51
CA ALA A 302 -8.73 -4.29 -6.08
C ALA A 302 -9.67 -3.81 -4.96
N LEU A 303 -10.95 -4.18 -5.01
CA LEU A 303 -11.90 -3.88 -3.95
C LEU A 303 -11.60 -4.68 -2.67
N LEU A 304 -11.29 -5.96 -2.77
CA LEU A 304 -10.93 -6.80 -1.61
C LEU A 304 -9.69 -6.23 -0.90
N GLU A 305 -8.64 -5.86 -1.64
CA GLU A 305 -7.46 -5.20 -1.08
C GLU A 305 -7.80 -3.86 -0.42
N LEU A 306 -8.68 -3.06 -1.03
CA LEU A 306 -9.16 -1.80 -0.46
C LEU A 306 -9.90 -2.00 0.87
N PHE A 307 -10.61 -3.13 1.02
CA PHE A 307 -11.29 -3.52 2.26
C PHE A 307 -10.40 -4.25 3.27
N GLY A 308 -9.10 -4.37 2.98
CA GLY A 308 -8.11 -4.97 3.89
C GLY A 308 -8.02 -6.50 3.82
N TYR A 309 -8.61 -7.12 2.80
CA TYR A 309 -8.41 -8.54 2.52
C TYR A 309 -7.11 -8.70 1.71
N PRO A 310 -6.08 -9.38 2.23
CA PRO A 310 -4.77 -9.49 1.56
C PRO A 310 -4.84 -10.49 0.40
N VAL A 311 -5.34 -10.06 -0.74
CA VAL A 311 -5.39 -10.89 -1.96
C VAL A 311 -4.02 -10.99 -2.60
N PHE A 312 -3.21 -9.90 -2.52
CA PHE A 312 -1.82 -9.88 -2.97
C PHE A 312 -0.86 -10.06 -1.81
N HIS A 313 -0.77 -11.30 -1.29
CA HIS A 313 0.23 -11.56 -0.26
C HIS A 313 1.63 -11.60 -0.90
N PRO A 314 2.62 -10.84 -0.38
CA PRO A 314 3.94 -10.73 -0.98
C PRO A 314 4.63 -12.08 -1.17
N TYR A 315 4.42 -13.06 -0.30
CA TYR A 315 5.02 -14.39 -0.42
C TYR A 315 4.56 -15.17 -1.66
N VAL A 316 3.34 -14.93 -2.15
CA VAL A 316 2.78 -15.65 -3.30
C VAL A 316 3.36 -15.14 -4.62
N TYR A 317 3.70 -13.84 -4.70
CA TYR A 317 4.10 -13.18 -5.95
C TYR A 317 5.60 -12.87 -6.07
N MET A 318 6.37 -12.91 -4.98
CA MET A 318 7.78 -12.53 -4.97
C MET A 318 8.77 -13.59 -5.48
N THR A 319 8.30 -14.71 -6.01
CA THR A 319 9.15 -15.86 -6.37
C THR A 319 10.07 -15.65 -7.58
N ARG A 320 10.04 -14.49 -8.24
CA ARG A 320 10.92 -14.14 -9.37
C ARG A 320 11.86 -12.97 -9.13
N LEU A 321 11.74 -12.28 -8.02
CA LEU A 321 12.69 -11.22 -7.69
C LEU A 321 14.05 -11.83 -7.30
N PRO A 322 15.19 -11.22 -7.70
CA PRO A 322 16.50 -11.64 -7.21
C PRO A 322 16.49 -11.69 -5.69
N TRP A 323 17.09 -12.73 -5.11
CA TRP A 323 17.13 -12.98 -3.66
C TRP A 323 17.50 -11.76 -2.82
N GLY A 324 18.41 -10.89 -3.31
CA GLY A 324 18.80 -9.66 -2.63
C GLY A 324 17.68 -8.59 -2.54
N LEU A 325 16.70 -8.61 -3.44
CA LEU A 325 15.55 -7.70 -3.40
C LEU A 325 14.44 -8.22 -2.45
N VAL A 326 14.34 -9.54 -2.31
CA VAL A 326 13.39 -10.17 -1.37
C VAL A 326 13.78 -9.86 0.06
N ASP A 327 15.09 -9.84 0.39
CA ASP A 327 15.56 -9.54 1.75
C ASP A 327 15.35 -8.06 2.14
N VAL A 328 15.32 -7.15 1.17
CA VAL A 328 14.98 -5.73 1.39
C VAL A 328 13.49 -5.54 1.69
N LEU A 329 12.65 -6.48 1.26
CA LEU A 329 11.19 -6.43 1.42
C LEU A 329 10.68 -7.30 2.60
N LYS A 330 11.54 -8.14 3.20
CA LYS A 330 11.21 -8.88 4.43
C LYS A 330 11.15 -7.92 5.61
N TRP A 331 10.16 -8.12 6.44
CA TRP A 331 9.93 -7.42 7.73
C TRP A 331 10.98 -7.78 8.76
#